data_b2bf463c5cee33fb222e6dbf0c14621d
#
_entry.id   b2bf463c5cee33fb222e6dbf0c14621d
#
_cell.length_a   1.000
_cell.length_b   1.000
_cell.length_c   1.000
_cell.angle_alpha   90.00
_cell.angle_beta   90.00
_cell.angle_gamma   90.00
#
_symmetry.space_group_name_H-M   'P 1'
#
loop_
_entity.id
_entity.type
_entity.pdbx_description
1 polymer ?
#
loop_
_entity_poly.entity_id
_entity_poly.type
_entity_poly.pdbx_seq_one_letter_code
_entity_poly.pdbx_strand_id
1 'polypeptide(L)'
;MKRGTPMKKKGFTLVELIVVLVILAILAALLIPALIGYIDRANEEKLQATTRQVVVAAQSVVSEAYAQNPELKKGNLQASTLGNDNVAVFGEDINHIKLSDICELAEIAQDITKVGDAYQGKFKNGISWVGIDYGNDGKLIQVLVSDGTQTCTYDGKTGDYTVVKY
;
A
#
# COMPACT_ATOMS: atom_id res chain seq x y z
N MET A 1 61.09 -32.98 19.65
CA MET A 1 60.39 -31.86 19.05
C MET A 1 59.98 -32.21 17.64
N LYS A 2 58.67 -32.53 17.38
CA LYS A 2 58.18 -32.80 16.03
C LYS A 2 57.76 -31.49 15.39
N ARG A 3 58.45 -31.06 14.35
CA ARG A 3 58.07 -29.88 13.53
C ARG A 3 56.83 -30.26 12.70
N GLY A 4 55.70 -29.63 12.96
CA GLY A 4 54.51 -29.77 12.11
C GLY A 4 54.79 -29.19 10.73
N THR A 5 54.52 -29.97 9.70
CA THR A 5 54.59 -29.54 8.30
C THR A 5 53.56 -28.45 8.02
N PRO A 6 53.91 -27.29 7.43
CA PRO A 6 52.91 -26.25 7.12
C PRO A 6 51.95 -26.77 6.04
N MET A 7 50.68 -26.79 6.33
CA MET A 7 49.65 -27.10 5.35
C MET A 7 49.62 -26.00 4.27
N LYS A 8 49.91 -26.35 3.01
CA LYS A 8 49.76 -25.44 1.87
C LYS A 8 48.30 -25.12 1.70
N LYS A 9 47.93 -23.87 1.95
CA LYS A 9 46.61 -23.34 1.59
C LYS A 9 46.51 -23.29 0.08
N LYS A 10 45.60 -24.10 -0.51
CA LYS A 10 45.27 -24.01 -1.95
C LYS A 10 44.47 -22.71 -2.15
N GLY A 11 44.97 -21.78 -2.95
CA GLY A 11 44.26 -20.58 -3.38
C GLY A 11 43.39 -20.88 -4.61
N PHE A 12 42.31 -20.14 -4.79
CA PHE A 12 41.49 -20.18 -6.01
C PHE A 12 42.29 -19.63 -7.21
N THR A 13 42.11 -20.25 -8.35
CA THR A 13 42.66 -19.75 -9.62
C THR A 13 41.74 -18.65 -10.19
N LEU A 14 42.30 -17.71 -10.94
CA LEU A 14 41.54 -16.65 -11.62
C LEU A 14 40.49 -17.25 -12.58
N VAL A 15 40.84 -18.34 -13.26
CA VAL A 15 39.96 -19.04 -14.21
C VAL A 15 38.75 -19.65 -13.49
N GLU A 16 38.90 -20.29 -12.33
CA GLU A 16 37.81 -20.83 -11.54
C GLU A 16 36.81 -19.73 -11.12
N LEU A 17 37.32 -18.57 -10.75
CA LEU A 17 36.49 -17.41 -10.38
C LEU A 17 35.68 -16.89 -11.57
N ILE A 18 36.31 -16.75 -12.74
CA ILE A 18 35.63 -16.27 -13.96
C ILE A 18 34.56 -17.25 -14.39
N VAL A 19 34.82 -18.53 -14.38
CA VAL A 19 33.81 -19.56 -14.76
C VAL A 19 32.59 -19.49 -13.87
N VAL A 20 32.77 -19.39 -12.54
CA VAL A 20 31.67 -19.25 -11.59
C VAL A 20 30.85 -17.99 -11.86
N LEU A 21 31.51 -16.84 -12.12
CA LEU A 21 30.81 -15.59 -12.44
C LEU A 21 29.98 -15.70 -13.74
N VAL A 22 30.51 -16.36 -14.77
CA VAL A 22 29.78 -16.57 -16.04
C VAL A 22 28.54 -17.45 -15.82
N ILE A 23 28.67 -18.52 -15.07
CA ILE A 23 27.52 -19.40 -14.74
C ILE A 23 26.46 -18.62 -13.96
N LEU A 24 26.85 -17.86 -12.93
CA LEU A 24 25.93 -17.03 -12.17
C LEU A 24 25.23 -15.98 -13.03
N ALA A 25 25.95 -15.35 -13.96
CA ALA A 25 25.37 -14.37 -14.89
C ALA A 25 24.32 -14.98 -15.81
N ILE A 26 24.57 -16.18 -16.34
CA ILE A 26 23.58 -16.92 -17.17
C ILE A 26 22.34 -17.28 -16.35
N LEU A 27 22.52 -17.82 -15.15
CA LEU A 27 21.38 -18.16 -14.27
C LEU A 27 20.56 -16.93 -13.88
N ALA A 28 21.24 -15.82 -13.53
CA ALA A 28 20.57 -14.56 -13.22
C ALA A 28 19.77 -14.01 -14.40
N ALA A 29 20.32 -14.07 -15.63
CA ALA A 29 19.64 -13.61 -16.82
C ALA A 29 18.32 -14.35 -17.11
N LEU A 30 18.22 -15.61 -16.71
CA LEU A 30 16.99 -16.42 -16.86
C LEU A 30 16.00 -16.17 -15.70
N LEU A 31 16.48 -15.90 -14.50
CA LEU A 31 15.63 -15.75 -13.30
C LEU A 31 15.00 -14.34 -13.18
N ILE A 32 15.73 -13.29 -13.58
CA ILE A 32 15.28 -11.90 -13.40
C ILE A 32 13.92 -11.62 -14.06
N PRO A 33 13.66 -11.98 -15.34
CA PRO A 33 12.36 -11.71 -15.98
C PRO A 33 11.19 -12.41 -15.27
N ALA A 34 11.39 -13.63 -14.78
CA ALA A 34 10.37 -14.36 -14.04
C ALA A 34 10.06 -13.70 -12.68
N LEU A 35 11.10 -13.21 -11.99
CA LEU A 35 10.97 -12.58 -10.67
C LEU A 35 10.17 -11.27 -10.74
N ILE A 36 10.35 -10.46 -11.79
CA ILE A 36 9.60 -9.20 -11.99
C ILE A 36 8.10 -9.49 -12.01
N GLY A 37 7.65 -10.50 -12.77
CA GLY A 37 6.23 -10.85 -12.83
C GLY A 37 5.63 -11.32 -11.49
N TYR A 38 6.42 -11.96 -10.62
CA TYR A 38 5.99 -12.33 -9.26
C TYR A 38 5.88 -11.13 -8.34
N ILE A 39 6.83 -10.20 -8.44
CA ILE A 39 6.81 -8.95 -7.64
C ILE A 39 5.58 -8.12 -8.00
N ASP A 40 5.27 -8.00 -9.28
CA ASP A 40 4.10 -7.25 -9.76
C ASP A 40 2.79 -7.81 -9.18
N ARG A 41 2.61 -9.15 -9.25
CA ARG A 41 1.43 -9.81 -8.68
C ARG A 41 1.35 -9.63 -7.16
N ALA A 42 2.48 -9.76 -6.47
CA ALA A 42 2.54 -9.56 -5.02
C ALA A 42 2.14 -8.13 -4.63
N ASN A 43 2.54 -7.13 -5.41
CA ASN A 43 2.15 -5.74 -5.20
C ASN A 43 0.64 -5.52 -5.45
N GLU A 44 0.07 -6.13 -6.50
CA GLU A 44 -1.38 -6.10 -6.77
C GLU A 44 -2.18 -6.71 -5.62
N GLU A 45 -1.80 -7.91 -5.17
CA GLU A 45 -2.46 -8.61 -4.06
C GLU A 45 -2.36 -7.82 -2.75
N LYS A 46 -1.18 -7.23 -2.48
CA LYS A 46 -0.97 -6.36 -1.32
C LYS A 46 -1.89 -5.14 -1.37
N LEU A 47 -1.96 -4.44 -2.51
CA LEU A 47 -2.81 -3.28 -2.67
C LEU A 47 -4.29 -3.64 -2.53
N GLN A 48 -4.72 -4.76 -3.11
CA GLN A 48 -6.09 -5.26 -2.96
C GLN A 48 -6.42 -5.62 -1.51
N ALA A 49 -5.50 -6.26 -0.78
CA ALA A 49 -5.68 -6.56 0.64
C ALA A 49 -5.80 -5.29 1.48
N THR A 50 -4.96 -4.29 1.21
CA THR A 50 -5.03 -2.97 1.86
C THR A 50 -6.36 -2.27 1.55
N THR A 51 -6.82 -2.31 0.29
CA THR A 51 -8.12 -1.73 -0.09
C THR A 51 -9.28 -2.40 0.66
N ARG A 52 -9.23 -3.72 0.87
CA ARG A 52 -10.24 -4.42 1.69
C ARG A 52 -10.27 -3.93 3.13
N GLN A 53 -9.12 -3.66 3.74
CA GLN A 53 -9.05 -3.08 5.09
C GLN A 53 -9.72 -1.70 5.12
N VAL A 54 -9.44 -0.86 4.13
CA VAL A 54 -10.06 0.47 4.01
C VAL A 54 -11.57 0.36 3.81
N VAL A 55 -12.06 -0.57 2.98
CA VAL A 55 -13.49 -0.80 2.76
C VAL A 55 -14.19 -1.18 4.06
N VAL A 56 -13.64 -2.11 4.84
CA VAL A 56 -14.23 -2.53 6.13
C VAL A 56 -14.25 -1.38 7.13
N ALA A 57 -13.16 -0.65 7.25
CA ALA A 57 -13.06 0.51 8.14
C ALA A 57 -14.03 1.62 7.73
N ALA A 58 -14.07 1.95 6.43
CA ALA A 58 -14.98 2.96 5.88
C ALA A 58 -16.45 2.59 6.10
N GLN A 59 -16.82 1.33 5.82
CA GLN A 59 -18.20 0.89 6.02
C GLN A 59 -18.61 0.96 7.50
N SER A 60 -17.70 0.65 8.43
CA SER A 60 -17.96 0.76 9.87
C SER A 60 -18.24 2.21 10.26
N VAL A 61 -17.35 3.13 9.90
CA VAL A 61 -17.46 4.56 10.26
C VAL A 61 -18.68 5.22 9.61
N VAL A 62 -18.89 4.96 8.30
CA VAL A 62 -20.03 5.53 7.57
C VAL A 62 -21.37 4.99 8.09
N SER A 63 -21.43 3.69 8.42
CA SER A 63 -22.66 3.10 9.00
C SER A 63 -22.97 3.64 10.38
N GLU A 64 -21.96 3.89 11.21
CA GLU A 64 -22.14 4.51 12.53
C GLU A 64 -22.62 5.96 12.38
N ALA A 65 -22.03 6.74 11.49
CA ALA A 65 -22.46 8.11 11.21
C ALA A 65 -23.92 8.14 10.70
N TYR A 66 -24.30 7.21 9.84
CA TYR A 66 -25.67 7.09 9.35
C TYR A 66 -26.67 6.71 10.47
N ALA A 67 -26.27 5.83 11.36
CA ALA A 67 -27.12 5.46 12.50
C ALA A 67 -27.37 6.64 13.46
N GLN A 68 -26.40 7.55 13.59
CA GLN A 68 -26.51 8.76 14.40
C GLN A 68 -27.25 9.89 13.67
N ASN A 69 -27.17 9.96 12.34
CA ASN A 69 -27.81 10.95 11.48
C ASN A 69 -28.38 10.28 10.22
N PRO A 70 -29.66 9.84 10.23
CA PRO A 70 -30.31 9.23 9.08
C PRO A 70 -30.48 10.18 7.86
N GLU A 71 -30.29 11.50 8.05
CA GLU A 71 -30.29 12.48 6.98
C GLU A 71 -28.87 12.72 6.41
N LEU A 72 -27.96 11.76 6.58
CA LEU A 72 -26.60 11.82 6.05
C LEU A 72 -26.62 12.14 4.55
N LYS A 73 -25.86 13.16 4.17
CA LYS A 73 -25.72 13.51 2.75
C LYS A 73 -24.61 12.69 2.10
N LYS A 74 -24.77 12.41 0.82
CA LYS A 74 -23.70 11.83 -0.01
C LYS A 74 -22.40 12.62 0.18
N GLY A 75 -21.27 11.91 0.37
CA GLY A 75 -19.95 12.50 0.57
C GLY A 75 -18.86 11.85 -0.28
N ASN A 76 -17.81 12.61 -0.48
CA ASN A 76 -16.55 12.19 -1.10
C ASN A 76 -15.41 12.63 -0.20
N LEU A 77 -14.66 11.67 0.32
CA LEU A 77 -13.51 11.89 1.20
C LEU A 77 -12.24 11.55 0.44
N GLN A 78 -11.23 12.40 0.50
CA GLN A 78 -9.96 12.18 -0.18
C GLN A 78 -8.78 12.57 0.71
N ALA A 79 -7.70 11.78 0.62
CA ALA A 79 -6.41 12.12 1.17
C ALA A 79 -5.30 11.76 0.17
N SER A 80 -4.28 12.59 0.09
CA SER A 80 -3.13 12.38 -0.78
C SER A 80 -1.83 12.78 -0.08
N THR A 81 -0.74 12.14 -0.46
CA THR A 81 0.60 12.58 -0.04
C THR A 81 0.99 13.86 -0.77
N LEU A 82 1.56 14.82 -0.05
CA LEU A 82 2.14 16.05 -0.61
C LEU A 82 3.66 16.00 -0.50
N GLY A 83 4.32 16.23 -1.64
CA GLY A 83 5.79 16.33 -1.71
C GLY A 83 6.53 15.02 -1.44
N ASN A 84 7.84 15.14 -1.17
CA ASN A 84 8.73 13.99 -0.97
C ASN A 84 8.72 13.44 0.47
N ASP A 85 8.00 14.05 1.40
CA ASP A 85 8.08 13.73 2.84
C ASP A 85 7.04 12.69 3.28
N ASN A 86 6.29 12.09 2.35
CA ASN A 86 5.19 11.14 2.63
C ASN A 86 4.14 11.69 3.63
N VAL A 87 3.98 13.01 3.68
CA VAL A 87 2.95 13.65 4.49
C VAL A 87 1.63 13.56 3.75
N ALA A 88 0.67 12.83 4.32
CA ALA A 88 -0.69 12.77 3.82
C ALA A 88 -1.50 13.94 4.39
N VAL A 89 -2.26 14.62 3.52
CA VAL A 89 -3.26 15.61 3.92
C VAL A 89 -4.63 14.97 3.73
N PHE A 90 -5.38 14.91 4.83
CA PHE A 90 -6.75 14.43 4.87
C PHE A 90 -7.67 15.65 4.77
N GLY A 91 -8.68 15.57 3.91
CA GLY A 91 -9.65 16.64 3.73
C GLY A 91 -10.45 16.95 5.01
N GLU A 92 -11.29 17.97 4.92
CA GLU A 92 -12.21 18.34 6.01
C GLU A 92 -13.19 17.21 6.35
N ASP A 93 -13.70 17.26 7.58
CA ASP A 93 -14.77 16.36 8.02
C ASP A 93 -16.04 16.61 7.19
N ILE A 94 -16.58 15.58 6.60
CA ILE A 94 -17.86 15.66 5.88
C ILE A 94 -18.90 14.85 6.66
N ASN A 95 -19.97 15.52 7.10
CA ASN A 95 -21.05 14.88 7.84
C ASN A 95 -20.56 14.16 9.13
N HIS A 96 -19.56 14.71 9.83
CA HIS A 96 -18.90 14.10 10.99
C HIS A 96 -18.10 12.82 10.68
N ILE A 97 -17.87 12.50 9.42
CA ILE A 97 -17.01 11.40 8.99
C ILE A 97 -15.63 11.94 8.67
N LYS A 98 -14.62 11.42 9.37
CA LYS A 98 -13.22 11.79 9.18
C LYS A 98 -12.50 10.69 8.42
N LEU A 99 -11.87 11.05 7.30
CA LEU A 99 -11.04 10.10 6.57
C LEU A 99 -9.82 9.67 7.38
N SER A 100 -9.31 10.53 8.26
CA SER A 100 -8.25 10.21 9.21
C SER A 100 -8.60 9.01 10.09
N ASP A 101 -9.80 8.99 10.66
CA ASP A 101 -10.27 7.92 11.54
C ASP A 101 -10.41 6.59 10.78
N ILE A 102 -10.89 6.67 9.52
CA ILE A 102 -10.97 5.50 8.64
C ILE A 102 -9.58 4.95 8.33
N CYS A 103 -8.62 5.82 8.00
CA CYS A 103 -7.25 5.41 7.67
C CYS A 103 -6.49 4.88 8.90
N GLU A 104 -6.77 5.38 10.10
CA GLU A 104 -6.25 4.84 11.36
C GLU A 104 -6.84 3.45 11.65
N LEU A 105 -8.16 3.32 11.55
CA LEU A 105 -8.85 2.04 11.77
C LEU A 105 -8.42 0.97 10.75
N ALA A 106 -8.14 1.36 9.53
CA ALA A 106 -7.60 0.50 8.48
C ALA A 106 -6.08 0.23 8.65
N GLU A 107 -5.43 0.80 9.66
CA GLU A 107 -3.99 0.69 9.94
C GLU A 107 -3.07 1.17 8.80
N ILE A 108 -3.59 1.96 7.87
CA ILE A 108 -2.84 2.49 6.71
C ILE A 108 -2.26 3.88 6.94
N ALA A 109 -2.58 4.54 8.03
CA ALA A 109 -2.02 5.84 8.42
C ALA A 109 -1.48 5.82 9.84
N GLN A 110 -0.64 6.81 10.15
CA GLN A 110 -0.05 7.02 11.47
C GLN A 110 0.32 8.48 11.69
N ASP A 111 0.58 8.84 12.95
CA ASP A 111 1.02 10.17 13.39
C ASP A 111 0.05 11.29 12.93
N ILE A 112 -1.27 10.99 12.97
CA ILE A 112 -2.29 11.93 12.50
C ILE A 112 -2.45 13.07 13.51
N THR A 113 -2.29 14.30 13.04
CA THR A 113 -2.43 15.51 13.84
C THR A 113 -3.31 16.54 13.11
N LYS A 114 -4.10 17.29 13.87
CA LYS A 114 -4.92 18.37 13.31
C LYS A 114 -4.06 19.61 13.05
N VAL A 115 -4.09 20.13 11.82
CA VAL A 115 -3.37 21.34 11.40
C VAL A 115 -4.34 22.27 10.69
N GLY A 116 -4.82 23.30 11.39
CA GLY A 116 -5.90 24.15 10.89
C GLY A 116 -7.22 23.39 10.79
N ASP A 117 -7.84 23.42 9.61
CA ASP A 117 -9.10 22.74 9.32
C ASP A 117 -8.91 21.33 8.72
N ALA A 118 -7.66 20.92 8.47
CA ALA A 118 -7.30 19.63 7.91
C ALA A 118 -6.56 18.75 8.92
N TYR A 119 -6.45 17.47 8.60
CA TYR A 119 -5.62 16.52 9.32
C TYR A 119 -4.40 16.17 8.46
N GLN A 120 -3.25 16.00 9.10
CA GLN A 120 -2.01 15.57 8.46
C GLN A 120 -1.48 14.32 9.17
N GLY A 121 -0.91 13.41 8.41
CA GLY A 121 -0.34 12.17 8.92
C GLY A 121 0.58 11.53 7.90
N LYS A 122 0.95 10.28 8.13
CA LYS A 122 1.78 9.50 7.21
C LYS A 122 1.03 8.24 6.78
N PHE A 123 0.97 8.00 5.49
CA PHE A 123 0.53 6.71 5.00
C PHE A 123 1.61 5.65 5.21
N LYS A 124 1.17 4.45 5.56
CA LYS A 124 2.00 3.24 5.64
C LYS A 124 1.97 2.48 4.32
N ASN A 125 2.84 1.48 4.22
CA ASN A 125 2.80 0.47 3.14
C ASN A 125 2.94 1.02 1.72
N GLY A 126 3.43 2.24 1.54
CA GLY A 126 3.60 2.86 0.23
C GLY A 126 2.33 3.47 -0.35
N ILE A 127 1.26 3.60 0.42
CA ILE A 127 0.04 4.27 -0.03
C ILE A 127 0.34 5.75 -0.29
N SER A 128 -0.16 6.26 -1.41
CA SER A 128 0.00 7.65 -1.84
C SER A 128 -1.32 8.41 -1.86
N TRP A 129 -2.44 7.72 -2.04
CA TRP A 129 -3.75 8.34 -2.13
C TRP A 129 -4.87 7.37 -1.73
N VAL A 130 -5.91 7.92 -1.11
CA VAL A 130 -7.15 7.23 -0.74
C VAL A 130 -8.34 8.10 -1.09
N GLY A 131 -9.35 7.51 -1.70
CA GLY A 131 -10.64 8.14 -1.97
C GLY A 131 -11.79 7.26 -1.54
N ILE A 132 -12.82 7.83 -0.94
CA ILE A 132 -14.00 7.11 -0.46
C ILE A 132 -15.25 7.90 -0.84
N ASP A 133 -16.10 7.28 -1.63
CA ASP A 133 -17.43 7.78 -1.96
C ASP A 133 -18.49 6.99 -1.22
N TYR A 134 -19.42 7.70 -0.56
CA TYR A 134 -20.55 7.07 0.12
C TYR A 134 -21.86 7.77 -0.22
N GLY A 135 -22.96 7.02 -0.17
CA GLY A 135 -24.31 7.48 -0.45
C GLY A 135 -24.99 8.07 0.78
N ASN A 136 -26.15 8.67 0.54
CA ASN A 136 -27.05 9.17 1.60
C ASN A 136 -27.77 8.05 2.37
N ASP A 137 -27.57 6.79 1.98
CA ASP A 137 -28.08 5.58 2.64
C ASP A 137 -27.04 4.90 3.54
N GLY A 138 -25.90 5.55 3.78
CA GLY A 138 -24.81 5.02 4.61
C GLY A 138 -24.04 3.88 3.97
N LYS A 139 -24.18 3.65 2.65
CA LYS A 139 -23.43 2.61 1.93
C LYS A 139 -22.28 3.22 1.15
N LEU A 140 -21.20 2.46 1.04
CA LEU A 140 -20.10 2.81 0.18
C LEU A 140 -20.52 2.69 -1.29
N ILE A 141 -20.19 3.70 -2.09
CA ILE A 141 -20.35 3.69 -3.54
C ILE A 141 -19.07 3.17 -4.18
N GLN A 142 -17.92 3.70 -3.73
CA GLN A 142 -16.61 3.37 -4.27
C GLN A 142 -15.53 3.61 -3.21
N VAL A 143 -14.51 2.79 -3.22
CA VAL A 143 -13.26 3.03 -2.45
C VAL A 143 -12.08 2.85 -3.39
N LEU A 144 -11.18 3.81 -3.39
CA LEU A 144 -9.96 3.80 -4.20
C LEU A 144 -8.75 3.93 -3.29
N VAL A 145 -7.75 3.11 -3.53
CA VAL A 145 -6.46 3.16 -2.84
C VAL A 145 -5.35 3.07 -3.88
N SER A 146 -4.41 3.99 -3.85
CA SER A 146 -3.28 4.04 -4.78
C SER A 146 -1.94 4.03 -4.03
N ASP A 147 -0.95 3.35 -4.62
CA ASP A 147 0.45 3.41 -4.20
C ASP A 147 1.31 4.34 -5.08
N GLY A 148 0.68 5.03 -6.05
CA GLY A 148 1.34 5.91 -7.01
C GLY A 148 1.80 5.23 -8.30
N THR A 149 1.77 3.89 -8.37
CA THR A 149 2.06 3.10 -9.57
C THR A 149 0.84 2.37 -10.08
N GLN A 150 -0.09 2.07 -9.21
CA GLN A 150 -1.34 1.40 -9.50
C GLN A 150 -2.44 1.86 -8.53
N THR A 151 -3.69 1.68 -8.93
CA THR A 151 -4.86 1.97 -8.10
C THR A 151 -5.76 0.75 -8.02
N CYS A 152 -6.14 0.37 -6.81
CA CYS A 152 -7.18 -0.61 -6.56
C CYS A 152 -8.49 0.12 -6.28
N THR A 153 -9.53 -0.25 -7.01
CA THR A 153 -10.89 0.28 -6.89
C THR A 153 -11.83 -0.81 -6.40
N TYR A 154 -12.55 -0.55 -5.33
CA TYR A 154 -13.70 -1.33 -4.88
C TYR A 154 -14.98 -0.67 -5.40
N ASP A 155 -15.87 -1.44 -6.02
CA ASP A 155 -17.21 -1.01 -6.43
C ASP A 155 -18.24 -1.49 -5.41
N GLY A 156 -18.88 -0.55 -4.74
CA GLY A 156 -19.87 -0.84 -3.68
C GLY A 156 -21.17 -1.47 -4.20
N LYS A 157 -21.44 -1.46 -5.52
CA LYS A 157 -22.62 -2.10 -6.11
C LYS A 157 -22.38 -3.58 -6.40
N THR A 158 -21.21 -3.92 -6.97
CA THR A 158 -20.86 -5.30 -7.36
C THR A 158 -20.10 -6.03 -6.26
N GLY A 159 -19.40 -5.31 -5.40
CA GLY A 159 -18.47 -5.86 -4.40
C GLY A 159 -17.13 -6.26 -4.97
N ASP A 160 -16.86 -5.92 -6.26
CA ASP A 160 -15.64 -6.30 -6.97
C ASP A 160 -14.47 -5.35 -6.67
N TYR A 161 -13.26 -5.90 -6.86
CA TYR A 161 -12.01 -5.16 -6.76
C TYR A 161 -11.29 -5.19 -8.11
N THR A 162 -10.93 -4.03 -8.62
CA THR A 162 -10.18 -3.88 -9.89
C THR A 162 -8.88 -3.14 -9.63
N VAL A 163 -7.76 -3.69 -10.11
CA VAL A 163 -6.44 -3.02 -10.04
C VAL A 163 -6.06 -2.54 -11.44
N VAL A 164 -5.71 -1.25 -11.53
CA VAL A 164 -5.24 -0.60 -12.77
C VAL A 164 -3.85 -0.04 -12.53
N LYS A 165 -2.91 -0.35 -13.44
CA LYS A 165 -1.53 0.19 -13.46
C LYS A 165 -1.45 1.43 -14.35
N TYR A 166 -0.54 2.33 -14.02
CA TYR A 166 -0.24 3.56 -14.78
C TYR A 166 1.02 3.41 -15.60
#